data_cdbf0b3b513d0d2fa12803602754833c
#
_entry.id   cdbf0b3b513d0d2fa12803602754833c
#
_cell.length_a   1.000
_cell.length_b   1.000
_cell.length_c   1.000
_cell.angle_alpha   90.00
_cell.angle_beta   90.00
_cell.angle_gamma   90.00
#
_symmetry.space_group_name_H-M   'P 1'
#
loop_
_entity.id
_entity.type
_entity.pdbx_description
1 polymer ?
#
loop_
_entity_poly.entity_id
_entity_poly.type
_entity_poly.pdbx_seq_one_letter_code
_entity_poly.pdbx_strand_id
1 'polypeptide(L)'
;GLVERIGSKDAEIHYKSNHTKIDEVLDIPNHTVGLEKVVNFLLDEKVGVIKSTSEIEAVGHRVVHGGSTFSNTTVINQVVKDKIKKLFSLAPQHNPPNYEGIVVAESFFPNAKQIAVFDTAFHQTIPVEAYKYAIPTKFLVENNIRLYGFHGTSHKYVSEQAIAHLGIENSKIITIHLGNGCSMTAVKNGKSIDHTLGFGPVTGLIMGTRSGDIDHAIIFHLVNNLGYSLDEVNNMLQKESGMFGLTGYSDLRDIESEAEKGNKECQLALQMNAYRIKKYIGSYA
;
A
#
# COMPACT_ATOMS: atom_id res chain seq x y z
N GLY A 1 16.88 -8.30 -1.97
CA GLY A 1 17.49 -7.08 -1.48
C GLY A 1 16.48 -5.99 -1.15
N LEU A 2 16.95 -4.86 -0.63
CA LEU A 2 16.12 -3.73 -0.23
C LEU A 2 16.94 -2.45 -0.40
N VAL A 3 16.30 -1.38 -0.85
CA VAL A 3 16.87 -0.02 -0.85
C VAL A 3 15.93 0.86 -0.07
N GLU A 4 16.44 1.50 0.99
CA GLU A 4 15.65 2.31 1.91
C GLU A 4 16.12 3.76 1.91
N ARG A 5 15.24 4.68 2.33
CA ARG A 5 15.52 6.13 2.43
C ARG A 5 16.01 6.76 1.13
N ILE A 6 15.47 6.33 -0.01
CA ILE A 6 15.78 6.95 -1.30
C ILE A 6 15.43 8.45 -1.22
N GLY A 7 16.34 9.31 -1.68
CA GLY A 7 16.27 10.76 -1.54
C GLY A 7 17.13 11.29 -0.37
N SER A 8 17.80 10.42 0.36
CA SER A 8 18.66 10.77 1.51
C SER A 8 20.12 10.47 1.26
N LYS A 9 21.01 11.22 1.95
CA LYS A 9 22.47 10.96 1.95
C LYS A 9 22.86 9.74 2.76
N ASP A 10 22.00 9.31 3.67
CA ASP A 10 22.11 8.13 4.52
C ASP A 10 21.14 7.01 4.09
N ALA A 11 20.91 6.89 2.79
CA ALA A 11 20.14 5.78 2.25
C ALA A 11 20.87 4.45 2.49
N GLU A 12 20.08 3.39 2.66
CA GLU A 12 20.60 2.06 2.96
C GLU A 12 20.30 1.10 1.82
N ILE A 13 21.28 0.28 1.44
CA ILE A 13 21.09 -0.79 0.48
C ILE A 13 21.49 -2.13 1.11
N HIS A 14 20.58 -3.08 1.06
CA HIS A 14 20.75 -4.42 1.57
C HIS A 14 20.69 -5.39 0.39
N TYR A 15 21.81 -6.01 0.07
CA TYR A 15 21.89 -7.04 -0.96
C TYR A 15 22.18 -8.41 -0.34
N LYS A 16 21.48 -9.44 -0.78
CA LYS A 16 21.70 -10.81 -0.34
C LYS A 16 21.59 -11.76 -1.54
N SER A 17 22.64 -12.52 -1.78
CA SER A 17 22.67 -13.67 -2.68
C SER A 17 22.92 -14.97 -1.89
N ASN A 18 23.00 -16.11 -2.58
CA ASN A 18 23.22 -17.42 -1.93
C ASN A 18 24.50 -17.48 -1.09
N HIS A 19 25.49 -16.64 -1.39
CA HIS A 19 26.83 -16.72 -0.80
C HIS A 19 27.30 -15.41 -0.14
N THR A 20 26.53 -14.32 -0.25
CA THR A 20 26.98 -13.01 0.18
C THR A 20 25.83 -12.17 0.74
N LYS A 21 26.12 -11.41 1.81
CA LYS A 21 25.27 -10.35 2.33
C LYS A 21 26.09 -9.07 2.35
N ILE A 22 25.54 -7.99 1.77
CA ILE A 22 26.13 -6.65 1.74
C ILE A 22 25.11 -5.69 2.29
N ASP A 23 25.52 -4.89 3.27
CA ASP A 23 24.76 -3.79 3.84
C ASP A 23 25.62 -2.53 3.69
N GLU A 24 25.14 -1.53 2.96
CA GLU A 24 25.86 -0.28 2.68
C GLU A 24 24.98 0.93 2.98
N VAL A 25 25.60 1.98 3.50
CA VAL A 25 24.98 3.31 3.67
C VAL A 25 25.63 4.26 2.66
N LEU A 26 24.83 4.89 1.80
CA LEU A 26 25.33 5.73 0.72
C LEU A 26 24.28 6.77 0.28
N ASP A 27 24.73 7.75 -0.50
CA ASP A 27 23.83 8.75 -1.09
C ASP A 27 23.06 8.14 -2.27
N ILE A 28 21.72 8.06 -2.13
CA ILE A 28 20.82 7.60 -3.19
C ILE A 28 19.76 8.68 -3.42
N PRO A 29 20.04 9.67 -4.28
CA PRO A 29 19.19 10.85 -4.44
C PRO A 29 17.83 10.58 -5.09
N ASN A 30 17.68 9.47 -5.83
CA ASN A 30 16.44 9.12 -6.52
C ASN A 30 16.36 7.62 -6.86
N HIS A 31 15.20 7.19 -7.35
CA HIS A 31 14.95 5.79 -7.72
C HIS A 31 15.84 5.26 -8.85
N THR A 32 16.26 6.14 -9.79
CA THR A 32 17.17 5.75 -10.87
C THR A 32 18.51 5.29 -10.33
N VAL A 33 19.13 6.08 -9.44
CA VAL A 33 20.40 5.73 -8.80
C VAL A 33 20.24 4.47 -7.92
N GLY A 34 19.11 4.35 -7.21
CA GLY A 34 18.83 3.15 -6.42
C GLY A 34 18.75 1.88 -7.27
N LEU A 35 18.04 1.93 -8.40
CA LEU A 35 17.95 0.78 -9.31
C LEU A 35 19.28 0.49 -10.01
N GLU A 36 20.04 1.51 -10.39
CA GLU A 36 21.39 1.34 -10.94
C GLU A 36 22.30 0.56 -9.98
N LYS A 37 22.28 0.90 -8.70
CA LYS A 37 23.03 0.15 -7.67
C LYS A 37 22.57 -1.31 -7.58
N VAL A 38 21.26 -1.57 -7.61
CA VAL A 38 20.72 -2.94 -7.63
C VAL A 38 21.22 -3.70 -8.85
N VAL A 39 21.16 -3.11 -10.04
CA VAL A 39 21.65 -3.73 -11.29
C VAL A 39 23.14 -4.02 -11.21
N ASN A 40 23.95 -3.09 -10.67
CA ASN A 40 25.39 -3.30 -10.50
C ASN A 40 25.69 -4.48 -9.57
N PHE A 41 24.96 -4.65 -8.44
CA PHE A 41 25.09 -5.83 -7.60
C PHE A 41 24.67 -7.13 -8.30
N LEU A 42 23.62 -7.08 -9.11
CA LEU A 42 23.16 -8.26 -9.85
C LEU A 42 24.18 -8.74 -10.88
N LEU A 43 24.94 -7.81 -11.49
CA LEU A 43 25.93 -8.05 -12.54
C LEU A 43 27.38 -8.22 -12.02
N ASP A 44 27.64 -7.94 -10.74
CA ASP A 44 28.99 -7.98 -10.17
C ASP A 44 29.62 -9.38 -10.32
N GLU A 45 30.89 -9.43 -10.71
CA GLU A 45 31.59 -10.69 -10.98
C GLU A 45 31.73 -11.61 -9.76
N LYS A 46 31.72 -11.07 -8.54
CA LYS A 46 31.95 -11.82 -7.29
C LYS A 46 30.65 -12.14 -6.54
N VAL A 47 29.70 -11.22 -6.54
CA VAL A 47 28.49 -11.32 -5.72
C VAL A 47 27.21 -11.39 -6.55
N GLY A 48 27.29 -11.11 -7.84
CA GLY A 48 26.16 -11.10 -8.76
C GLY A 48 25.56 -12.46 -9.02
N VAL A 49 24.36 -12.46 -9.57
CA VAL A 49 23.56 -13.67 -9.85
C VAL A 49 23.15 -13.78 -11.31
N ILE A 50 23.46 -12.78 -12.13
CA ILE A 50 23.25 -12.77 -13.59
C ILE A 50 24.52 -12.25 -14.28
N LYS A 51 24.73 -12.66 -15.52
CA LYS A 51 25.86 -12.21 -16.36
C LYS A 51 25.50 -11.05 -17.28
N SER A 52 24.22 -10.88 -17.56
CA SER A 52 23.69 -9.84 -18.43
C SER A 52 22.28 -9.48 -18.00
N THR A 53 21.89 -8.21 -18.19
CA THR A 53 20.51 -7.75 -18.02
C THR A 53 19.53 -8.45 -18.95
N SER A 54 20.01 -9.04 -20.06
CA SER A 54 19.19 -9.84 -20.99
C SER A 54 18.70 -11.17 -20.42
N GLU A 55 19.25 -11.63 -19.29
CA GLU A 55 18.74 -12.82 -18.58
C GLU A 55 17.45 -12.52 -17.80
N ILE A 56 17.11 -11.24 -17.62
CA ILE A 56 15.85 -10.85 -16.99
C ILE A 56 14.75 -10.87 -18.05
N GLU A 57 13.83 -11.82 -17.93
CA GLU A 57 12.72 -12.01 -18.85
C GLU A 57 11.53 -11.09 -18.54
N ALA A 58 11.33 -10.76 -17.27
CA ALA A 58 10.22 -9.93 -16.83
C ALA A 58 10.57 -9.11 -15.58
N VAL A 59 9.98 -7.90 -15.48
CA VAL A 59 10.02 -7.04 -14.30
C VAL A 59 8.60 -6.80 -13.81
N GLY A 60 8.32 -7.18 -12.57
CA GLY A 60 7.03 -6.93 -11.91
C GLY A 60 7.04 -5.62 -11.17
N HIS A 61 6.03 -4.77 -11.44
CA HIS A 61 5.84 -3.47 -10.80
C HIS A 61 4.57 -3.48 -9.96
N ARG A 62 4.70 -3.23 -8.66
CA ARG A 62 3.55 -2.86 -7.85
C ARG A 62 3.14 -1.44 -8.19
N VAL A 63 1.89 -1.26 -8.61
CA VAL A 63 1.26 0.03 -8.87
C VAL A 63 0.08 0.18 -7.90
N VAL A 64 0.08 1.24 -7.08
CA VAL A 64 -0.90 1.34 -6.00
C VAL A 64 -2.30 1.49 -6.54
N HIS A 65 -2.54 2.36 -7.51
CA HIS A 65 -3.89 2.63 -7.99
C HIS A 65 -4.09 2.27 -9.45
N GLY A 66 -4.96 1.28 -9.71
CA GLY A 66 -5.36 0.84 -11.05
C GLY A 66 -6.69 1.44 -11.55
N GLY A 67 -7.34 2.29 -10.74
CA GLY A 67 -8.66 2.83 -11.04
C GLY A 67 -9.71 1.73 -11.21
N SER A 68 -10.75 2.01 -11.97
CA SER A 68 -11.75 1.04 -12.41
C SER A 68 -11.34 0.28 -13.69
N THR A 69 -10.17 0.60 -14.26
CA THR A 69 -9.73 0.07 -15.56
C THR A 69 -8.98 -1.24 -15.43
N PHE A 70 -8.18 -1.40 -14.38
CA PHE A 70 -7.29 -2.55 -14.22
C PHE A 70 -7.82 -3.49 -13.15
N SER A 71 -8.27 -4.67 -13.58
CA SER A 71 -8.77 -5.75 -12.71
C SER A 71 -7.81 -6.94 -12.61
N ASN A 72 -6.72 -6.94 -13.36
CA ASN A 72 -5.76 -8.04 -13.44
C ASN A 72 -4.33 -7.52 -13.61
N THR A 73 -3.36 -8.41 -13.38
CA THR A 73 -1.98 -8.22 -13.78
C THR A 73 -1.90 -7.92 -15.29
N THR A 74 -1.19 -6.87 -15.66
CA THR A 74 -1.23 -6.31 -17.01
C THR A 74 0.19 -6.08 -17.54
N VAL A 75 0.47 -6.54 -18.77
CA VAL A 75 1.70 -6.21 -19.49
C VAL A 75 1.68 -4.71 -19.82
N ILE A 76 2.76 -4.02 -19.45
CA ILE A 76 2.88 -2.56 -19.64
C ILE A 76 3.25 -2.26 -21.09
N ASN A 77 2.48 -1.38 -21.69
CA ASN A 77 2.77 -0.71 -22.96
C ASN A 77 2.48 0.79 -22.80
N GLN A 78 2.63 1.57 -23.86
CA GLN A 78 2.39 3.01 -23.80
C GLN A 78 0.96 3.36 -23.36
N VAL A 79 -0.04 2.61 -23.80
CA VAL A 79 -1.46 2.84 -23.41
C VAL A 79 -1.65 2.62 -21.91
N VAL A 80 -1.01 1.59 -21.35
CA VAL A 80 -1.05 1.31 -19.90
C VAL A 80 -0.36 2.42 -19.11
N LYS A 81 0.82 2.87 -19.57
CA LYS A 81 1.56 4.01 -18.96
C LYS A 81 0.72 5.29 -18.96
N ASP A 82 0.05 5.60 -20.06
CA ASP A 82 -0.81 6.79 -20.17
C ASP A 82 -2.03 6.70 -19.22
N LYS A 83 -2.60 5.50 -19.05
CA LYS A 83 -3.68 5.26 -18.08
C LYS A 83 -3.18 5.42 -16.64
N ILE A 84 -1.99 4.90 -16.30
CA ILE A 84 -1.38 5.07 -14.97
C ILE A 84 -1.16 6.56 -14.67
N LYS A 85 -0.69 7.36 -15.64
CA LYS A 85 -0.55 8.81 -15.50
C LYS A 85 -1.88 9.52 -15.18
N LYS A 86 -2.97 9.12 -15.85
CA LYS A 86 -4.31 9.69 -15.59
C LYS A 86 -4.81 9.42 -14.18
N LEU A 87 -4.26 8.40 -13.49
CA LEU A 87 -4.61 8.04 -12.12
C LEU A 87 -3.73 8.74 -11.06
N PHE A 88 -2.83 9.64 -11.45
CA PHE A 88 -1.97 10.37 -10.50
C PHE A 88 -2.77 11.17 -9.48
N SER A 89 -3.89 11.77 -9.90
CA SER A 89 -4.78 12.52 -9.00
C SER A 89 -5.46 11.64 -7.95
N LEU A 90 -5.65 10.34 -8.20
CA LEU A 90 -6.24 9.40 -7.24
C LEU A 90 -5.22 8.84 -6.23
N ALA A 91 -3.93 8.85 -6.58
CA ALA A 91 -2.85 8.39 -5.71
C ALA A 91 -1.58 9.24 -5.90
N PRO A 92 -1.64 10.55 -5.55
CA PRO A 92 -0.57 11.49 -5.88
C PRO A 92 0.77 11.20 -5.18
N GLN A 93 0.74 10.51 -4.05
CA GLN A 93 1.96 10.12 -3.32
C GLN A 93 2.54 8.78 -3.79
N HIS A 94 1.81 7.99 -4.58
CA HIS A 94 2.19 6.61 -4.92
C HIS A 94 2.34 6.37 -6.42
N ASN A 95 1.33 6.74 -7.23
CA ASN A 95 1.39 6.44 -8.66
C ASN A 95 2.50 7.17 -9.43
N PRO A 96 2.85 8.45 -9.14
CA PRO A 96 4.00 9.09 -9.79
C PRO A 96 5.32 8.33 -9.57
N PRO A 97 5.76 8.01 -8.34
CA PRO A 97 6.98 7.23 -8.12
C PRO A 97 6.88 5.79 -8.67
N ASN A 98 5.68 5.15 -8.65
CA ASN A 98 5.51 3.85 -9.31
C ASN A 98 5.74 3.94 -10.83
N TYR A 99 5.23 4.99 -11.46
CA TYR A 99 5.44 5.25 -12.88
C TYR A 99 6.91 5.50 -13.21
N GLU A 100 7.61 6.29 -12.41
CA GLU A 100 9.03 6.53 -12.54
C GLU A 100 9.82 5.22 -12.47
N GLY A 101 9.51 4.36 -11.49
CA GLY A 101 10.11 3.04 -11.36
C GLY A 101 9.92 2.16 -12.60
N ILE A 102 8.77 2.24 -13.27
CA ILE A 102 8.52 1.53 -14.55
C ILE A 102 9.46 2.07 -15.63
N VAL A 103 9.52 3.38 -15.81
CA VAL A 103 10.35 4.02 -16.86
C VAL A 103 11.83 3.71 -16.65
N VAL A 104 12.28 3.76 -15.42
CA VAL A 104 13.67 3.45 -15.05
C VAL A 104 13.99 1.98 -15.33
N ALA A 105 13.09 1.05 -14.93
CA ALA A 105 13.27 -0.37 -15.20
C ALA A 105 13.29 -0.71 -16.69
N GLU A 106 12.46 -0.05 -17.51
CA GLU A 106 12.50 -0.18 -18.98
C GLU A 106 13.87 0.18 -19.56
N SER A 107 14.56 1.18 -18.99
CA SER A 107 15.87 1.60 -19.47
C SER A 107 16.98 0.61 -19.12
N PHE A 108 16.92 -0.04 -17.95
CA PHE A 108 17.92 -1.03 -17.52
C PHE A 108 17.67 -2.42 -18.10
N PHE A 109 16.40 -2.78 -18.34
CA PHE A 109 15.97 -4.08 -18.82
C PHE A 109 15.11 -3.97 -20.10
N PRO A 110 15.69 -3.47 -21.21
CA PRO A 110 14.94 -3.14 -22.43
C PRO A 110 14.29 -4.35 -23.10
N ASN A 111 14.81 -5.56 -22.85
CA ASN A 111 14.31 -6.80 -23.41
C ASN A 111 13.29 -7.51 -22.49
N ALA A 112 13.18 -7.08 -21.24
CA ALA A 112 12.29 -7.68 -20.27
C ALA A 112 10.85 -7.18 -20.43
N LYS A 113 9.88 -8.08 -20.28
CA LYS A 113 8.46 -7.69 -20.21
C LYS A 113 8.21 -6.93 -18.92
N GLN A 114 7.69 -5.71 -19.03
CA GLN A 114 7.28 -4.94 -17.86
C GLN A 114 5.83 -5.30 -17.51
N ILE A 115 5.56 -5.62 -16.25
CA ILE A 115 4.27 -6.17 -15.81
C ILE A 115 3.78 -5.36 -14.60
N ALA A 116 2.60 -4.75 -14.71
CA ALA A 116 1.96 -4.04 -13.59
C ALA A 116 1.04 -4.97 -12.79
N VAL A 117 1.17 -4.90 -11.47
CA VAL A 117 0.28 -5.52 -10.49
C VAL A 117 -0.35 -4.41 -9.66
N PHE A 118 -1.67 -4.24 -9.75
CA PHE A 118 -2.36 -3.14 -9.12
C PHE A 118 -2.94 -3.53 -7.76
N ASP A 119 -2.70 -2.72 -6.72
CA ASP A 119 -3.24 -2.97 -5.38
C ASP A 119 -4.77 -2.96 -5.34
N THR A 120 -5.40 -2.22 -6.24
CA THR A 120 -6.87 -2.11 -6.33
C THR A 120 -7.52 -3.22 -7.15
N ALA A 121 -6.74 -4.03 -7.88
CA ALA A 121 -7.29 -4.98 -8.85
C ALA A 121 -8.17 -6.07 -8.21
N PHE A 122 -7.74 -6.64 -7.08
CA PHE A 122 -8.50 -7.68 -6.37
C PHE A 122 -9.88 -7.20 -5.94
N HIS A 123 -10.01 -5.90 -5.63
CA HIS A 123 -11.23 -5.29 -5.12
C HIS A 123 -12.21 -4.85 -6.22
N GLN A 124 -11.92 -5.08 -7.50
CA GLN A 124 -12.85 -4.75 -8.59
C GLN A 124 -14.12 -5.64 -8.58
N THR A 125 -14.13 -6.69 -7.77
CA THR A 125 -15.29 -7.57 -7.57
C THR A 125 -16.25 -7.09 -6.48
N ILE A 126 -15.93 -6.01 -5.76
CA ILE A 126 -16.81 -5.40 -4.76
C ILE A 126 -18.08 -4.91 -5.45
N PRO A 127 -19.29 -5.30 -4.97
CA PRO A 127 -20.54 -4.94 -5.60
C PRO A 127 -20.89 -3.45 -5.39
N VAL A 128 -21.79 -2.93 -6.24
CA VAL A 128 -22.10 -1.50 -6.29
C VAL A 128 -22.62 -0.93 -4.97
N GLU A 129 -23.42 -1.70 -4.26
CA GLU A 129 -23.97 -1.33 -2.96
C GLU A 129 -22.90 -1.18 -1.86
N ALA A 130 -21.73 -1.82 -2.02
CA ALA A 130 -20.61 -1.71 -1.09
C ALA A 130 -19.59 -0.66 -1.53
N TYR A 131 -19.37 -0.44 -2.84
CA TYR A 131 -18.38 0.54 -3.28
C TYR A 131 -18.92 1.96 -3.48
N LYS A 132 -20.22 2.15 -3.66
CA LYS A 132 -20.81 3.47 -3.92
C LYS A 132 -21.02 4.23 -2.63
N TYR A 133 -20.46 5.43 -2.54
CA TYR A 133 -20.73 6.34 -1.43
C TYR A 133 -22.12 6.96 -1.53
N ALA A 134 -22.77 7.18 -0.38
CA ALA A 134 -24.07 7.87 -0.28
C ALA A 134 -23.93 9.40 -0.44
N ILE A 135 -23.33 9.82 -1.54
CA ILE A 135 -23.19 11.22 -1.98
C ILE A 135 -23.81 11.37 -3.37
N PRO A 136 -24.00 12.60 -3.90
CA PRO A 136 -24.62 12.79 -5.22
C PRO A 136 -23.98 11.90 -6.30
N THR A 137 -24.81 11.12 -7.00
CA THR A 137 -24.38 10.11 -7.98
C THR A 137 -23.47 10.65 -9.08
N LYS A 138 -23.57 11.93 -9.40
CA LYS A 138 -22.68 12.57 -10.39
C LYS A 138 -21.19 12.39 -10.07
N PHE A 139 -20.81 12.39 -8.79
CA PHE A 139 -19.41 12.20 -8.41
C PHE A 139 -18.86 10.78 -8.72
N LEU A 140 -19.73 9.76 -8.69
CA LEU A 140 -19.35 8.45 -9.16
C LEU A 140 -19.18 8.43 -10.69
N VAL A 141 -20.14 9.01 -11.41
CA VAL A 141 -20.23 8.93 -12.89
C VAL A 141 -19.15 9.80 -13.56
N GLU A 142 -18.98 11.02 -13.09
CA GLU A 142 -18.11 12.03 -13.71
C GLU A 142 -16.67 11.97 -13.18
N ASN A 143 -16.50 11.65 -11.89
CA ASN A 143 -15.23 11.76 -11.19
C ASN A 143 -14.68 10.40 -10.69
N ASN A 144 -15.41 9.30 -10.90
CA ASN A 144 -15.05 7.97 -10.39
C ASN A 144 -14.80 7.93 -8.87
N ILE A 145 -15.54 8.76 -8.09
CA ILE A 145 -15.45 8.74 -6.63
C ILE A 145 -16.23 7.54 -6.09
N ARG A 146 -15.47 6.52 -5.68
CA ARG A 146 -15.97 5.27 -5.13
C ARG A 146 -14.95 4.66 -4.16
N LEU A 147 -15.35 3.65 -3.42
CA LEU A 147 -14.42 2.77 -2.73
C LEU A 147 -13.64 1.94 -3.76
N TYR A 148 -12.31 1.94 -3.68
CA TYR A 148 -11.42 1.14 -4.52
C TYR A 148 -10.83 -0.05 -3.77
N GLY A 149 -10.47 0.12 -2.51
CA GLY A 149 -9.71 -0.86 -1.75
C GLY A 149 -8.24 -0.91 -2.15
N PHE A 150 -7.39 -1.37 -1.23
CA PHE A 150 -5.93 -1.42 -1.41
C PHE A 150 -5.36 -2.70 -0.78
N HIS A 151 -4.05 -2.90 -0.86
CA HIS A 151 -3.37 -4.13 -0.42
C HIS A 151 -3.92 -5.40 -1.10
N GLY A 152 -4.50 -5.25 -2.30
CA GLY A 152 -5.22 -6.30 -3.00
C GLY A 152 -4.38 -7.54 -3.27
N THR A 153 -3.09 -7.37 -3.59
CA THR A 153 -2.16 -8.48 -3.77
C THR A 153 -2.02 -9.32 -2.51
N SER A 154 -1.92 -8.67 -1.34
CA SER A 154 -1.84 -9.36 -0.04
C SER A 154 -3.15 -10.09 0.29
N HIS A 155 -4.29 -9.41 0.19
CA HIS A 155 -5.59 -10.00 0.48
C HIS A 155 -5.94 -11.15 -0.46
N LYS A 156 -5.63 -11.02 -1.75
CA LYS A 156 -5.80 -12.08 -2.74
C LYS A 156 -4.97 -13.31 -2.37
N TYR A 157 -3.66 -13.13 -2.18
CA TYR A 157 -2.75 -14.22 -1.88
C TYR A 157 -3.16 -14.96 -0.59
N VAL A 158 -3.40 -14.23 0.50
CA VAL A 158 -3.76 -14.85 1.78
C VAL A 158 -5.08 -15.58 1.70
N SER A 159 -6.09 -15.03 1.01
CA SER A 159 -7.39 -15.69 0.84
C SER A 159 -7.29 -16.95 -0.04
N GLU A 160 -6.52 -16.91 -1.13
CA GLU A 160 -6.27 -18.06 -1.99
C GLU A 160 -5.54 -19.18 -1.22
N GLN A 161 -4.51 -18.85 -0.43
CA GLN A 161 -3.81 -19.82 0.41
C GLN A 161 -4.73 -20.41 1.49
N ALA A 162 -5.57 -19.61 2.13
CA ALA A 162 -6.52 -20.10 3.13
C ALA A 162 -7.54 -21.05 2.52
N ILE A 163 -8.11 -20.73 1.36
CA ILE A 163 -9.05 -21.59 0.64
C ILE A 163 -8.39 -22.93 0.28
N ALA A 164 -7.19 -22.90 -0.27
CA ALA A 164 -6.45 -24.10 -0.64
C ALA A 164 -6.10 -24.96 0.57
N HIS A 165 -5.66 -24.34 1.67
CA HIS A 165 -5.29 -25.07 2.90
C HIS A 165 -6.50 -25.71 3.58
N LEU A 166 -7.66 -25.02 3.59
CA LEU A 166 -8.87 -25.52 4.22
C LEU A 166 -9.67 -26.48 3.33
N GLY A 167 -9.40 -26.51 2.02
CA GLY A 167 -10.12 -27.35 1.06
C GLY A 167 -11.60 -27.01 0.92
N ILE A 168 -12.00 -25.72 1.12
CA ILE A 168 -13.39 -25.26 1.12
C ILE A 168 -13.78 -24.60 -0.19
N GLU A 169 -14.84 -25.09 -0.85
CA GLU A 169 -15.36 -24.50 -2.08
C GLU A 169 -16.19 -23.24 -1.83
N ASN A 170 -17.08 -23.27 -0.82
CA ASN A 170 -17.96 -22.15 -0.47
C ASN A 170 -17.38 -21.38 0.73
N SER A 171 -16.38 -20.56 0.45
CA SER A 171 -15.63 -19.86 1.49
C SER A 171 -16.21 -18.49 1.84
N LYS A 172 -16.19 -18.16 3.14
CA LYS A 172 -16.35 -16.81 3.67
C LYS A 172 -15.15 -16.54 4.57
N ILE A 173 -14.28 -15.63 4.17
CA ILE A 173 -13.00 -15.37 4.82
C ILE A 173 -12.87 -13.89 5.08
N ILE A 174 -12.41 -13.52 6.26
CA ILE A 174 -11.96 -12.17 6.57
C ILE A 174 -10.43 -12.20 6.56
N THR A 175 -9.83 -11.46 5.65
CA THR A 175 -8.37 -11.29 5.62
C THR A 175 -7.99 -9.98 6.27
N ILE A 176 -6.90 -9.99 7.05
CA ILE A 176 -6.42 -8.84 7.81
C ILE A 176 -4.96 -8.60 7.46
N HIS A 177 -4.66 -7.41 6.94
CA HIS A 177 -3.33 -6.94 6.63
C HIS A 177 -2.91 -5.90 7.68
N LEU A 178 -1.90 -6.21 8.48
CA LEU A 178 -1.40 -5.35 9.55
C LEU A 178 0.07 -4.99 9.29
N GLY A 179 0.28 -3.98 8.45
CA GLY A 179 1.56 -3.33 8.23
C GLY A 179 1.55 -1.90 8.80
N ASN A 180 2.43 -1.02 8.31
CA ASN A 180 2.32 0.41 8.58
C ASN A 180 1.00 0.98 8.02
N GLY A 181 0.54 0.51 6.85
CA GLY A 181 -0.85 0.59 6.42
C GLY A 181 -1.61 -0.67 6.85
N CYS A 182 -2.83 -0.51 7.35
CA CYS A 182 -3.67 -1.62 7.81
C CYS A 182 -4.98 -1.67 7.04
N SER A 183 -5.48 -2.88 6.78
CA SER A 183 -6.79 -3.06 6.14
C SER A 183 -7.38 -4.45 6.41
N MET A 184 -8.69 -4.55 6.19
CA MET A 184 -9.43 -5.81 6.23
C MET A 184 -10.26 -5.95 4.97
N THR A 185 -10.46 -7.18 4.52
CA THR A 185 -11.29 -7.53 3.36
C THR A 185 -12.22 -8.67 3.71
N ALA A 186 -13.50 -8.50 3.41
CA ALA A 186 -14.45 -9.60 3.36
C ALA A 186 -14.32 -10.31 2.00
N VAL A 187 -14.01 -11.59 2.02
CA VAL A 187 -13.79 -12.41 0.82
C VAL A 187 -14.84 -13.53 0.79
N LYS A 188 -15.61 -13.62 -0.30
CA LYS A 188 -16.57 -14.68 -0.53
C LYS A 188 -16.21 -15.43 -1.80
N ASN A 189 -15.96 -16.73 -1.69
CA ASN A 189 -15.60 -17.60 -2.82
C ASN A 189 -14.44 -17.02 -3.66
N GLY A 190 -13.38 -16.57 -2.99
CA GLY A 190 -12.20 -15.98 -3.62
C GLY A 190 -12.37 -14.58 -4.20
N LYS A 191 -13.53 -13.93 -4.01
CA LYS A 191 -13.81 -12.58 -4.48
C LYS A 191 -13.90 -11.60 -3.32
N SER A 192 -13.26 -10.43 -3.45
CA SER A 192 -13.45 -9.32 -2.53
C SER A 192 -14.88 -8.79 -2.64
N ILE A 193 -15.59 -8.70 -1.51
CA ILE A 193 -16.96 -8.21 -1.45
C ILE A 193 -17.11 -6.93 -0.62
N ASP A 194 -16.13 -6.64 0.24
CA ASP A 194 -16.02 -5.39 0.99
C ASP A 194 -14.57 -5.18 1.44
N HIS A 195 -14.20 -3.93 1.71
CA HIS A 195 -12.85 -3.55 2.13
C HIS A 195 -12.86 -2.30 3.01
N THR A 196 -11.96 -2.24 3.99
CA THR A 196 -11.94 -1.13 4.95
C THR A 196 -11.31 0.16 4.41
N LEU A 197 -10.38 0.09 3.43
CA LEU A 197 -9.84 1.27 2.76
C LEU A 197 -10.78 1.69 1.64
N GLY A 198 -11.09 2.98 1.57
CA GLY A 198 -12.13 3.53 0.71
C GLY A 198 -11.63 4.08 -0.62
N PHE A 199 -11.95 5.36 -0.87
CA PHE A 199 -11.50 6.13 -2.03
C PHE A 199 -9.98 6.30 -2.02
N GLY A 200 -9.42 6.63 -0.86
CA GLY A 200 -7.98 6.63 -0.59
C GLY A 200 -7.63 5.61 0.51
N PRO A 201 -6.33 5.35 0.73
CA PRO A 201 -5.87 4.38 1.73
C PRO A 201 -5.84 4.97 3.15
N VAL A 202 -6.91 5.67 3.59
CA VAL A 202 -6.92 6.46 4.83
C VAL A 202 -8.05 6.12 5.79
N THR A 203 -9.09 5.41 5.35
CA THR A 203 -10.23 4.96 6.17
C THR A 203 -10.00 3.61 6.82
N GLY A 204 -10.94 3.16 7.64
CA GLY A 204 -10.92 1.82 8.24
C GLY A 204 -10.13 1.73 9.54
N LEU A 205 -9.12 0.86 9.57
CA LEU A 205 -8.32 0.58 10.75
C LEU A 205 -7.41 1.75 11.15
N ILE A 206 -7.06 1.79 12.43
CA ILE A 206 -5.96 2.65 12.91
C ILE A 206 -4.66 2.12 12.31
N MET A 207 -3.82 3.00 11.75
CA MET A 207 -2.57 2.63 11.09
C MET A 207 -1.37 3.23 11.82
N GLY A 208 -0.17 2.98 11.35
CA GLY A 208 1.03 3.53 11.96
C GLY A 208 0.98 5.06 12.12
N THR A 209 0.63 5.78 11.05
CA THR A 209 0.56 7.26 11.04
C THR A 209 -0.78 7.81 10.54
N ARG A 210 -1.69 6.98 10.02
CA ARG A 210 -3.00 7.39 9.47
C ARG A 210 -4.10 7.10 10.49
N SER A 211 -5.06 8.02 10.58
CA SER A 211 -6.13 7.98 11.59
C SER A 211 -7.07 6.76 11.48
N GLY A 212 -7.25 6.20 10.30
CA GLY A 212 -8.40 5.34 10.01
C GLY A 212 -9.70 6.14 10.01
N ASP A 213 -10.82 5.49 10.32
CA ASP A 213 -12.13 6.16 10.36
C ASP A 213 -12.17 7.27 11.39
N ILE A 214 -12.62 8.44 10.94
CA ILE A 214 -13.00 9.57 11.78
C ILE A 214 -14.35 10.10 11.32
N ASP A 215 -15.01 10.87 12.17
CA ASP A 215 -16.16 11.66 11.76
C ASP A 215 -15.66 12.82 10.86
N HIS A 216 -16.21 12.91 9.65
CA HIS A 216 -15.83 13.96 8.70
C HIS A 216 -16.10 15.39 9.22
N ALA A 217 -17.01 15.57 10.19
CA ALA A 217 -17.25 16.86 10.84
C ALA A 217 -16.00 17.41 11.55
N ILE A 218 -15.08 16.53 11.97
CA ILE A 218 -13.79 16.91 12.58
C ILE A 218 -12.97 17.76 11.61
N ILE A 219 -12.95 17.41 10.31
CA ILE A 219 -12.21 18.15 9.28
C ILE A 219 -12.72 19.59 9.22
N PHE A 220 -14.05 19.77 9.15
CA PHE A 220 -14.66 21.09 9.10
C PHE A 220 -14.45 21.89 10.39
N HIS A 221 -14.48 21.21 11.55
CA HIS A 221 -14.20 21.85 12.84
C HIS A 221 -12.75 22.36 12.94
N LEU A 222 -11.77 21.53 12.51
CA LEU A 222 -10.36 21.93 12.50
C LEU A 222 -10.13 23.15 11.59
N VAL A 223 -10.72 23.17 10.41
CA VAL A 223 -10.57 24.29 9.45
C VAL A 223 -11.30 25.53 9.92
N ASN A 224 -12.60 25.44 10.23
CA ASN A 224 -13.45 26.60 10.44
C ASN A 224 -13.32 27.20 11.85
N ASN A 225 -12.97 26.40 12.86
CA ASN A 225 -12.97 26.83 14.26
C ASN A 225 -11.56 26.89 14.87
N LEU A 226 -10.63 26.03 14.44
CA LEU A 226 -9.28 26.00 14.97
C LEU A 226 -8.23 26.60 14.04
N GLY A 227 -8.62 27.02 12.81
CA GLY A 227 -7.79 27.79 11.90
C GLY A 227 -6.75 26.99 11.11
N TYR A 228 -6.85 25.66 11.09
CA TYR A 228 -5.98 24.82 10.26
C TYR A 228 -6.34 24.96 8.77
N SER A 229 -5.35 24.94 7.90
CA SER A 229 -5.57 24.80 6.46
C SER A 229 -5.95 23.35 6.11
N LEU A 230 -6.58 23.14 4.94
CA LEU A 230 -6.88 21.79 4.45
C LEU A 230 -5.63 20.93 4.27
N ASP A 231 -4.51 21.52 3.88
CA ASP A 231 -3.23 20.80 3.71
C ASP A 231 -2.67 20.36 5.05
N GLU A 232 -2.73 21.19 6.09
CA GLU A 232 -2.32 20.80 7.46
C GLU A 232 -3.19 19.68 7.99
N VAL A 233 -4.52 19.76 7.82
CA VAL A 233 -5.44 18.69 8.23
C VAL A 233 -5.14 17.39 7.48
N ASN A 234 -4.94 17.47 6.17
CA ASN A 234 -4.59 16.30 5.36
C ASN A 234 -3.26 15.68 5.81
N ASN A 235 -2.23 16.48 6.07
CA ASN A 235 -0.94 16.00 6.58
C ASN A 235 -1.09 15.36 7.96
N MET A 236 -1.82 16.00 8.88
CA MET A 236 -2.10 15.49 10.23
C MET A 236 -2.76 14.12 10.17
N LEU A 237 -3.83 13.96 9.37
CA LEU A 237 -4.59 12.71 9.30
C LEU A 237 -3.81 11.56 8.63
N GLN A 238 -2.84 11.87 7.77
CA GLN A 238 -2.06 10.87 7.05
C GLN A 238 -0.71 10.54 7.68
N LYS A 239 -0.06 11.50 8.36
CA LYS A 239 1.32 11.34 8.82
C LYS A 239 1.53 11.54 10.33
N GLU A 240 0.59 12.20 11.01
CA GLU A 240 0.75 12.60 12.41
C GLU A 240 -0.36 12.02 13.31
N SER A 241 -1.16 11.10 12.77
CA SER A 241 -2.27 10.42 13.45
C SER A 241 -1.96 8.94 13.68
N GLY A 242 -2.99 8.12 13.83
CA GLY A 242 -2.86 6.69 14.04
C GLY A 242 -2.13 6.35 15.33
N MET A 243 -1.37 5.26 15.32
CA MET A 243 -0.59 4.83 16.48
C MET A 243 0.44 5.90 16.88
N PHE A 244 1.07 6.54 15.90
CA PHE A 244 2.02 7.64 16.15
C PHE A 244 1.35 8.82 16.87
N GLY A 245 0.20 9.28 16.40
CA GLY A 245 -0.53 10.37 17.03
C GLY A 245 -1.04 10.07 18.44
N LEU A 246 -1.26 8.78 18.75
CA LEU A 246 -1.71 8.33 20.07
C LEU A 246 -0.55 8.12 21.06
N THR A 247 0.65 7.76 20.59
CA THR A 247 1.72 7.26 21.45
C THR A 247 3.08 7.91 21.24
N GLY A 248 3.27 8.61 20.11
CA GLY A 248 4.58 9.07 19.66
C GLY A 248 5.41 8.00 18.90
N TYR A 249 4.92 6.76 18.83
CA TYR A 249 5.56 5.64 18.13
C TYR A 249 4.69 5.13 16.98
N SER A 250 5.30 4.77 15.86
CA SER A 250 4.59 4.20 14.71
C SER A 250 4.80 2.68 14.57
N ASP A 251 5.84 2.12 15.18
CA ASP A 251 6.14 0.70 15.16
C ASP A 251 5.45 0.00 16.34
N LEU A 252 4.64 -1.03 16.04
CA LEU A 252 3.93 -1.80 17.08
C LEU A 252 4.87 -2.44 18.09
N ARG A 253 6.07 -2.85 17.68
CA ARG A 253 7.07 -3.46 18.59
C ARG A 253 7.50 -2.50 19.69
N ASP A 254 7.70 -1.23 19.33
CA ASP A 254 8.03 -0.18 20.30
C ASP A 254 6.86 0.11 21.23
N ILE A 255 5.64 0.17 20.66
CA ILE A 255 4.41 0.41 21.42
C ILE A 255 4.13 -0.73 22.40
N GLU A 256 4.30 -1.99 21.99
CA GLU A 256 4.15 -3.17 22.85
C GLU A 256 5.18 -3.14 23.98
N SER A 257 6.44 -2.87 23.66
CA SER A 257 7.51 -2.75 24.66
C SER A 257 7.23 -1.66 25.70
N GLU A 258 6.75 -0.48 25.26
CA GLU A 258 6.40 0.60 26.18
C GLU A 258 5.13 0.30 26.99
N ALA A 259 4.16 -0.37 26.41
CA ALA A 259 2.94 -0.82 27.11
C ALA A 259 3.27 -1.83 28.23
N GLU A 260 4.20 -2.76 28.00
CA GLU A 260 4.68 -3.72 28.99
C GLU A 260 5.41 -3.02 30.16
N LYS A 261 6.10 -1.91 29.90
CA LYS A 261 6.72 -1.06 30.92
C LYS A 261 5.72 -0.20 31.70
N GLY A 262 4.43 -0.29 31.38
CA GLY A 262 3.34 0.40 32.06
C GLY A 262 2.92 1.74 31.45
N ASN A 263 3.37 2.08 30.22
CA ASN A 263 2.92 3.27 29.52
C ASN A 263 1.43 3.15 29.18
N LYS A 264 0.61 4.02 29.80
CA LYS A 264 -0.86 4.01 29.71
C LYS A 264 -1.39 4.37 28.32
N GLU A 265 -0.71 5.28 27.63
CA GLU A 265 -1.10 5.72 26.28
C GLU A 265 -0.87 4.59 25.27
N CYS A 266 0.26 3.88 25.37
CA CYS A 266 0.55 2.71 24.56
C CYS A 266 -0.44 1.56 24.83
N GLN A 267 -0.77 1.30 26.10
CA GLN A 267 -1.79 0.32 26.48
C GLN A 267 -3.15 0.65 25.86
N LEU A 268 -3.58 1.92 25.95
CA LEU A 268 -4.84 2.38 25.39
C LEU A 268 -4.84 2.28 23.85
N ALA A 269 -3.76 2.67 23.19
CA ALA A 269 -3.62 2.62 21.74
C ALA A 269 -3.75 1.17 21.21
N LEU A 270 -3.13 0.20 21.88
CA LEU A 270 -3.28 -1.23 21.56
C LEU A 270 -4.72 -1.70 21.73
N GLN A 271 -5.39 -1.28 22.81
CA GLN A 271 -6.81 -1.59 23.03
C GLN A 271 -7.71 -0.99 21.95
N MET A 272 -7.46 0.28 21.56
CA MET A 272 -8.19 0.96 20.49
C MET A 272 -8.01 0.24 19.15
N ASN A 273 -6.78 -0.19 18.84
CA ASN A 273 -6.49 -0.93 17.61
C ASN A 273 -7.23 -2.26 17.59
N ALA A 274 -7.12 -3.07 18.65
CA ALA A 274 -7.85 -4.33 18.78
C ALA A 274 -9.37 -4.14 18.72
N TYR A 275 -9.90 -3.09 19.35
CA TYR A 275 -11.32 -2.76 19.29
C TYR A 275 -11.78 -2.43 17.88
N ARG A 276 -11.01 -1.65 17.11
CA ARG A 276 -11.33 -1.30 15.72
C ARG A 276 -11.35 -2.54 14.82
N ILE A 277 -10.37 -3.45 14.97
CA ILE A 277 -10.33 -4.73 14.25
C ILE A 277 -11.56 -5.58 14.61
N LYS A 278 -11.88 -5.72 15.90
CA LYS A 278 -13.07 -6.45 16.38
C LYS A 278 -14.37 -5.89 15.78
N LYS A 279 -14.50 -4.56 15.70
CA LYS A 279 -15.65 -3.89 15.09
C LYS A 279 -15.83 -4.31 13.62
N TYR A 280 -14.76 -4.33 12.85
CA TYR A 280 -14.81 -4.73 11.45
C TYR A 280 -15.02 -6.24 11.26
N ILE A 281 -14.48 -7.08 12.13
CA ILE A 281 -14.83 -8.52 12.13
C ILE A 281 -16.34 -8.69 12.30
N GLY A 282 -16.94 -8.00 13.26
CA GLY A 282 -18.39 -8.06 13.49
C GLY A 282 -19.21 -7.49 12.32
N SER A 283 -18.69 -6.50 11.60
CA SER A 283 -19.36 -5.95 10.42
C SER A 283 -19.33 -6.90 9.21
N TYR A 284 -18.32 -7.76 9.13
CA TYR A 284 -18.11 -8.69 8.00
C TYR A 284 -18.62 -10.12 8.26
N ALA A 285 -18.99 -10.43 9.49
CA ALA A 285 -19.57 -11.73 9.88
C ALA A 285 -21.05 -11.83 9.53
#